data_b2eeaaa1d22f5ef101a4ec2e69855d88
#
_entry.id   b2eeaaa1d22f5ef101a4ec2e69855d88
#
_cell.length_a   1.000
_cell.length_b   1.000
_cell.length_c   1.000
_cell.angle_alpha   90.00
_cell.angle_beta   90.00
_cell.angle_gamma   90.00
#
_symmetry.space_group_name_H-M   'P 1'
#
loop_
_entity.id
_entity.type
_entity.pdbx_description
1 polymer ?
#
loop_
_entity_poly.entity_id
_entity_poly.type
_entity_poly.pdbx_seq_one_letter_code
_entity_poly.pdbx_strand_id
1 'polypeptide(L)'
;MTASPLYIRVHPDDNVAIVVNDGGLPEGATFADGLTLREGVPQGHKVALVDLAAGDPIVRYNVVIGYALAELRRGSWVNERTMRMPEPPGLDNLPLATRAAPPLPPLEGYTFEGFRNADGSVGTRNILAITTTVQCVSGVVEHAVRRIKAELLPRYPNVDDVVGLEHTYGCGVAIDAPDADIPIRTLRNISLNPNFGGEVMTVSLGCEKLQPERLLPPGAIPVAADGAGDNGGVVCLQDAAHVGFNSMIDSIMTMAESHLERLNRRRRETCPASDLVVGVQCGGSDAFSGLTANPAVGFAADLLVRAGATIMFSEVTEVRDGVAQLTSRAANEDVARGIIREMDWYDRYLQRGRVDRSANTTPGNKKGGLSNIVEKAMGSIVKSGSAPIAGVVRPGDRAKQKGLLYAATPASDFICGTLQLAAGMNLHIFTTGRGTPYGLAQVPVIKVATRSDLARRWHDLMDLDAGRIATGAATIEDTGWELFRLMLDVASGKRRTWAEQWKLANALTLFNPAPVT
;
A
#
# COMPACT_ATOMS: atom_id res chain seq x y z
N MET A 1 7.26 25.68 28.81
CA MET A 1 8.41 24.86 29.24
C MET A 1 8.91 24.14 28.00
N THR A 2 10.19 24.29 27.63
CA THR A 2 10.79 23.51 26.55
C THR A 2 10.83 22.06 27.01
N ALA A 3 10.32 21.14 26.18
CA ALA A 3 10.38 19.72 26.48
C ALA A 3 11.85 19.27 26.66
N SER A 4 12.11 18.38 27.61
CA SER A 4 13.47 17.85 27.84
C SER A 4 14.01 17.22 26.55
N PRO A 5 15.31 17.34 26.24
CA PRO A 5 15.92 16.67 25.12
C PRO A 5 15.70 15.17 25.18
N LEU A 6 15.22 14.59 24.06
CA LEU A 6 14.89 13.18 23.95
C LEU A 6 15.34 12.62 22.61
N TYR A 7 15.94 11.43 22.65
CA TYR A 7 16.21 10.62 21.47
C TYR A 7 15.70 9.18 21.64
N ILE A 8 15.50 8.48 20.54
CA ILE A 8 15.14 7.05 20.55
C ILE A 8 16.27 6.26 19.86
N ARG A 9 16.78 5.26 20.57
CA ARG A 9 17.67 4.21 20.10
C ARG A 9 16.84 2.94 19.91
N VAL A 10 16.86 2.34 18.71
CA VAL A 10 15.96 1.21 18.38
C VAL A 10 16.52 -0.12 18.87
N HIS A 11 17.82 -0.32 18.73
CA HIS A 11 18.50 -1.56 19.13
C HIS A 11 19.71 -1.24 20.02
N PRO A 12 20.05 -2.09 21.01
CA PRO A 12 21.21 -1.87 21.87
C PRO A 12 22.55 -1.71 21.14
N ASP A 13 22.69 -2.32 19.96
CA ASP A 13 23.90 -2.26 19.15
C ASP A 13 23.94 -1.05 18.19
N ASP A 14 22.86 -0.25 18.12
CA ASP A 14 22.85 0.97 17.30
C ASP A 14 23.86 1.97 17.87
N ASN A 15 24.66 2.59 17.01
CA ASN A 15 25.59 3.65 17.39
C ASN A 15 25.11 5.05 17.02
N VAL A 16 23.86 5.14 16.56
CA VAL A 16 23.11 6.38 16.34
C VAL A 16 21.72 6.29 16.96
N ALA A 17 21.15 7.45 17.30
CA ALA A 17 19.76 7.56 17.78
C ALA A 17 19.04 8.70 17.07
N ILE A 18 17.71 8.69 17.10
CA ILE A 18 16.85 9.69 16.45
C ILE A 18 16.39 10.74 17.46
N VAL A 19 16.67 12.00 17.18
CA VAL A 19 16.13 13.14 17.94
C VAL A 19 14.63 13.27 17.65
N VAL A 20 13.79 13.21 18.70
CA VAL A 20 12.32 13.17 18.53
C VAL A 20 11.61 14.44 18.95
N ASN A 21 12.30 15.40 19.56
CA ASN A 21 11.72 16.67 19.98
C ASN A 21 11.12 17.45 18.78
N ASP A 22 9.92 18.00 18.97
CA ASP A 22 9.26 18.84 17.95
C ASP A 22 10.19 20.02 17.56
N GLY A 23 10.42 20.17 16.25
CA GLY A 23 11.32 21.19 15.71
C GLY A 23 12.82 20.87 15.78
N GLY A 24 13.21 19.75 16.43
CA GLY A 24 14.61 19.39 16.66
C GLY A 24 15.20 20.03 17.92
N LEU A 25 16.52 19.94 18.04
CA LEU A 25 17.27 20.45 19.21
C LEU A 25 18.44 21.33 18.76
N PRO A 26 18.75 22.45 19.49
CA PRO A 26 19.87 23.32 19.16
C PRO A 26 21.22 22.70 19.60
N GLU A 27 22.30 23.26 19.10
CA GLU A 27 23.66 23.01 19.62
C GLU A 27 23.69 23.22 21.12
N GLY A 28 24.47 22.38 21.83
CA GLY A 28 24.63 22.43 23.28
C GLY A 28 23.48 21.81 24.08
N ALA A 29 22.41 21.34 23.42
CA ALA A 29 21.34 20.59 24.10
C ALA A 29 21.91 19.30 24.70
N THR A 30 21.64 19.06 25.99
CA THR A 30 22.18 17.90 26.73
C THR A 30 21.04 16.95 27.10
N PHE A 31 21.20 15.68 26.75
CA PHE A 31 20.27 14.60 27.09
C PHE A 31 20.51 14.09 28.52
N ALA A 32 19.57 13.33 29.05
CA ALA A 32 19.62 12.82 30.42
C ALA A 32 20.83 11.91 30.71
N ASP A 33 21.38 11.25 29.69
CA ASP A 33 22.59 10.41 29.76
C ASP A 33 23.91 11.21 29.62
N GLY A 34 23.82 12.55 29.57
CA GLY A 34 24.97 13.44 29.45
C GLY A 34 25.52 13.60 28.02
N LEU A 35 24.85 13.04 26.99
CA LEU A 35 25.18 13.34 25.60
C LEU A 35 24.83 14.79 25.28
N THR A 36 25.80 15.56 24.75
CA THR A 36 25.58 16.96 24.35
C THR A 36 25.72 17.10 22.85
N LEU A 37 24.77 17.77 22.21
CA LEU A 37 24.80 18.04 20.77
C LEU A 37 25.93 19.02 20.41
N ARG A 38 26.68 18.69 19.38
CA ARG A 38 27.78 19.52 18.86
C ARG A 38 27.32 20.54 17.83
N GLU A 39 26.11 20.38 17.32
CA GLU A 39 25.46 21.23 16.34
C GLU A 39 23.95 21.06 16.45
N GLY A 40 23.17 21.92 15.84
CA GLY A 40 21.71 21.78 15.81
C GLY A 40 21.28 20.53 15.02
N VAL A 41 20.46 19.67 15.62
CA VAL A 41 19.97 18.44 14.99
C VAL A 41 18.46 18.55 14.77
N PRO A 42 17.98 18.52 13.50
CA PRO A 42 16.55 18.59 13.22
C PRO A 42 15.79 17.37 13.75
N GLN A 43 14.50 17.55 14.00
CA GLN A 43 13.60 16.45 14.36
C GLN A 43 13.66 15.32 13.32
N GLY A 44 13.75 14.08 13.79
CA GLY A 44 13.85 12.89 12.95
C GLY A 44 15.29 12.58 12.48
N HIS A 45 16.25 13.48 12.72
CA HIS A 45 17.62 13.23 12.31
C HIS A 45 18.41 12.49 13.40
N LYS A 46 19.50 11.86 12.95
CA LYS A 46 20.37 11.03 13.79
C LYS A 46 21.43 11.84 14.51
N VAL A 47 21.70 11.42 15.74
CA VAL A 47 22.86 11.86 16.52
C VAL A 47 23.80 10.67 16.77
N ALA A 48 25.10 10.89 16.66
CA ALA A 48 26.12 9.87 17.00
C ALA A 48 26.16 9.63 18.51
N LEU A 49 26.03 8.38 18.94
CA LEU A 49 26.09 7.98 20.35
C LEU A 49 27.50 7.70 20.83
N VAL A 50 28.43 7.48 19.92
CA VAL A 50 29.86 7.20 20.14
C VAL A 50 30.70 7.99 19.14
N ASP A 51 32.00 8.06 19.38
CA ASP A 51 32.95 8.54 18.38
C ASP A 51 33.10 7.51 17.27
N LEU A 52 33.09 7.95 16.00
CA LEU A 52 33.26 7.14 14.81
C LEU A 52 34.42 7.71 13.99
N ALA A 53 35.39 6.87 13.64
CA ALA A 53 36.44 7.24 12.70
C ALA A 53 35.94 7.21 11.25
N ALA A 54 36.69 7.81 10.33
CA ALA A 54 36.43 7.68 8.91
C ALA A 54 36.44 6.20 8.49
N GLY A 55 35.41 5.73 7.82
CA GLY A 55 35.23 4.33 7.40
C GLY A 55 34.50 3.44 8.41
N ASP A 56 34.27 3.90 9.63
CA ASP A 56 33.51 3.12 10.62
C ASP A 56 32.05 2.92 10.21
N PRO A 57 31.45 1.76 10.55
CA PRO A 57 30.07 1.48 10.25
C PRO A 57 29.12 2.33 11.11
N ILE A 58 28.13 2.92 10.46
CA ILE A 58 26.99 3.58 11.10
C ILE A 58 25.87 2.55 11.18
N VAL A 59 25.48 2.20 12.42
CA VAL A 59 24.54 1.10 12.69
C VAL A 59 23.22 1.65 13.23
N ARG A 60 22.12 1.25 12.59
CA ARG A 60 20.74 1.48 13.02
C ARG A 60 19.89 0.24 12.70
N TYR A 61 18.94 -0.12 13.57
CA TYR A 61 18.16 -1.36 13.48
C TYR A 61 19.04 -2.63 13.55
N ASN A 62 20.19 -2.55 14.23
CA ASN A 62 21.22 -3.59 14.22
C ASN A 62 21.72 -3.95 12.80
N VAL A 63 21.71 -2.97 11.88
CA VAL A 63 22.16 -3.11 10.49
C VAL A 63 23.05 -1.93 10.13
N VAL A 64 24.10 -2.18 9.36
CA VAL A 64 24.95 -1.12 8.82
C VAL A 64 24.18 -0.35 7.77
N ILE A 65 23.81 0.89 8.09
CA ILE A 65 23.10 1.80 7.16
C ILE A 65 24.06 2.67 6.35
N GLY A 66 25.33 2.71 6.70
CA GLY A 66 26.34 3.51 6.02
C GLY A 66 27.71 3.38 6.67
N TYR A 67 28.70 4.01 6.05
CA TYR A 67 30.05 4.14 6.58
C TYR A 67 30.42 5.62 6.69
N ALA A 68 30.98 6.05 7.80
CA ALA A 68 31.33 7.44 8.05
C ALA A 68 32.35 7.94 7.00
N LEU A 69 32.08 9.09 6.38
CA LEU A 69 32.99 9.71 5.39
C LEU A 69 34.16 10.44 6.04
N ALA A 70 34.00 10.89 7.28
CA ALA A 70 35.01 11.56 8.09
C ALA A 70 34.77 11.22 9.56
N GLU A 71 35.67 11.66 10.43
CA GLU A 71 35.49 11.52 11.87
C GLU A 71 34.18 12.19 12.33
N LEU A 72 33.36 11.45 13.09
CA LEU A 72 32.15 11.93 13.74
C LEU A 72 32.27 11.73 15.24
N ARG A 73 32.33 12.81 15.99
CA ARG A 73 32.40 12.75 17.46
C ARG A 73 31.01 12.47 18.06
N ARG A 74 30.97 11.85 19.23
CA ARG A 74 29.73 11.69 20.01
C ARG A 74 28.98 13.03 20.12
N GLY A 75 27.69 13.05 19.79
CA GLY A 75 26.87 14.26 19.71
C GLY A 75 26.82 14.97 18.35
N SER A 76 27.56 14.50 17.34
CA SER A 76 27.48 15.04 15.97
C SER A 76 26.21 14.64 15.26
N TRP A 77 25.72 15.50 14.37
CA TRP A 77 24.60 15.22 13.47
C TRP A 77 25.02 14.24 12.37
N VAL A 78 24.33 13.11 12.26
CA VAL A 78 24.56 12.09 11.23
C VAL A 78 23.47 12.15 10.17
N ASN A 79 23.85 12.35 8.90
CA ASN A 79 22.92 12.52 7.78
C ASN A 79 23.52 11.95 6.47
N GLU A 80 22.82 12.13 5.34
CA GLU A 80 23.23 11.61 4.03
C GLU A 80 24.56 12.16 3.52
N ARG A 81 25.04 13.30 4.05
CA ARG A 81 26.32 13.93 3.65
C ARG A 81 27.50 13.43 4.46
N THR A 82 27.23 12.81 5.60
CA THR A 82 28.27 12.31 6.52
C THR A 82 28.55 10.82 6.34
N MET A 83 27.80 10.14 5.45
CA MET A 83 27.96 8.69 5.25
C MET A 83 27.97 8.29 3.77
N ARG A 84 28.67 7.20 3.47
CA ARG A 84 28.58 6.44 2.22
C ARG A 84 27.65 5.25 2.42
N MET A 85 26.71 5.05 1.48
CA MET A 85 25.77 3.93 1.52
C MET A 85 26.49 2.59 1.27
N PRO A 86 26.07 1.49 1.91
CA PRO A 86 26.57 0.15 1.62
C PRO A 86 26.15 -0.33 0.23
N GLU A 87 26.94 -1.26 -0.33
CA GLU A 87 26.54 -2.01 -1.51
C GLU A 87 25.28 -2.86 -1.25
N PRO A 88 24.46 -3.15 -2.29
CA PRO A 88 23.30 -4.00 -2.13
C PRO A 88 23.71 -5.42 -1.72
N PRO A 89 22.96 -6.08 -0.82
CA PRO A 89 23.19 -7.49 -0.55
C PRO A 89 22.93 -8.31 -1.81
N GLY A 90 23.80 -9.32 -2.05
CA GLY A 90 23.61 -10.30 -3.11
C GLY A 90 22.31 -11.09 -2.93
N LEU A 91 21.84 -11.71 -4.02
CA LEU A 91 20.68 -12.61 -3.98
C LEU A 91 21.09 -14.08 -3.86
N ASP A 92 22.39 -14.35 -3.88
CA ASP A 92 22.94 -15.69 -3.72
C ASP A 92 23.18 -16.03 -2.25
N ASN A 93 23.14 -17.32 -1.93
CA ASN A 93 23.46 -17.85 -0.59
C ASN A 93 22.64 -17.25 0.57
N LEU A 94 21.40 -16.83 0.29
CA LEU A 94 20.50 -16.30 1.30
C LEU A 94 19.94 -17.41 2.21
N PRO A 95 19.63 -17.10 3.48
CA PRO A 95 18.95 -18.06 4.35
C PRO A 95 17.52 -18.28 3.83
N LEU A 96 17.14 -19.56 3.62
CA LEU A 96 15.81 -19.92 3.11
C LEU A 96 14.99 -20.56 4.24
N ALA A 97 13.96 -19.86 4.70
CA ALA A 97 13.03 -20.35 5.74
C ALA A 97 13.73 -20.83 7.04
N THR A 98 14.85 -20.20 7.42
CA THR A 98 15.68 -20.65 8.55
C THR A 98 15.19 -20.16 9.91
N ARG A 99 14.27 -19.19 9.93
CA ARG A 99 13.66 -18.60 11.13
C ARG A 99 12.14 -18.82 11.09
N ALA A 100 11.70 -20.08 11.15
CA ALA A 100 10.29 -20.37 11.34
C ALA A 100 9.87 -19.87 12.74
N ALA A 101 9.22 -18.71 12.77
CA ALA A 101 8.58 -18.27 14.00
C ALA A 101 7.47 -19.28 14.36
N PRO A 102 7.29 -19.65 15.64
CA PRO A 102 6.15 -20.46 16.04
C PRO A 102 4.86 -19.74 15.63
N PRO A 103 3.82 -20.48 15.20
CA PRO A 103 2.55 -19.86 14.86
C PRO A 103 2.05 -19.06 16.06
N LEU A 104 1.68 -17.80 15.80
CA LEU A 104 1.07 -16.95 16.83
C LEU A 104 -0.29 -17.56 17.24
N PRO A 105 -0.66 -17.50 18.54
CA PRO A 105 -1.95 -18.01 18.99
C PRO A 105 -3.11 -17.38 18.19
N PRO A 106 -4.11 -18.16 17.77
CA PRO A 106 -5.28 -17.64 17.09
C PRO A 106 -5.96 -16.50 17.86
N LEU A 107 -6.48 -15.53 17.15
CA LEU A 107 -7.28 -14.44 17.68
C LEU A 107 -8.72 -14.62 17.18
N GLU A 108 -9.58 -15.14 18.05
CA GLU A 108 -10.95 -15.51 17.71
C GLU A 108 -11.98 -14.47 18.15
N GLY A 109 -13.19 -14.52 17.56
CA GLY A 109 -14.33 -13.68 17.96
C GLY A 109 -14.36 -12.29 17.38
N TYR A 110 -13.37 -11.88 16.58
CA TYR A 110 -13.35 -10.58 15.92
C TYR A 110 -14.09 -10.63 14.59
N THR A 111 -15.05 -9.72 14.41
CA THR A 111 -15.94 -9.67 13.24
C THR A 111 -16.06 -8.23 12.72
N PHE A 112 -16.59 -8.10 11.52
CA PHE A 112 -17.02 -6.84 10.93
C PHE A 112 -18.30 -7.05 10.10
N GLU A 113 -19.04 -5.97 9.84
CA GLU A 113 -20.22 -6.02 8.99
C GLU A 113 -19.80 -5.80 7.53
N GLY A 114 -19.83 -6.84 6.71
CA GLY A 114 -19.37 -6.86 5.31
C GLY A 114 -20.43 -7.28 4.32
N PHE A 115 -20.10 -7.16 3.05
CA PHE A 115 -20.94 -7.62 1.93
C PHE A 115 -20.38 -8.91 1.37
N ARG A 116 -20.98 -10.05 1.69
CA ARG A 116 -20.52 -11.35 1.19
C ARG A 116 -20.87 -11.51 -0.27
N ASN A 117 -19.92 -11.98 -1.05
CA ASN A 117 -20.05 -12.27 -2.48
C ASN A 117 -20.32 -13.75 -2.73
N ALA A 118 -20.81 -14.08 -3.92
CA ALA A 118 -21.11 -15.45 -4.31
C ALA A 118 -19.87 -16.38 -4.31
N ASP A 119 -18.67 -15.84 -4.54
CA ASP A 119 -17.40 -16.56 -4.49
C ASP A 119 -16.83 -16.72 -3.06
N GLY A 120 -17.58 -16.27 -2.05
CA GLY A 120 -17.19 -16.30 -0.64
C GLY A 120 -16.29 -15.14 -0.20
N SER A 121 -15.79 -14.30 -1.09
CA SER A 121 -15.08 -13.07 -0.73
C SER A 121 -16.02 -12.06 -0.06
N VAL A 122 -15.46 -11.11 0.69
CA VAL A 122 -16.26 -10.11 1.41
C VAL A 122 -15.81 -8.70 1.08
N GLY A 123 -16.74 -7.87 0.62
CA GLY A 123 -16.52 -6.45 0.42
C GLY A 123 -16.72 -5.65 1.72
N THR A 124 -15.89 -4.64 1.93
CA THR A 124 -16.08 -3.62 2.98
C THR A 124 -16.94 -2.47 2.50
N ARG A 125 -17.14 -2.40 1.20
CA ARG A 125 -18.01 -1.44 0.48
C ARG A 125 -18.84 -2.18 -0.56
N ASN A 126 -19.87 -1.50 -1.05
CA ASN A 126 -20.79 -1.97 -2.08
C ASN A 126 -20.79 -0.97 -3.23
N ILE A 127 -19.94 -1.15 -4.22
CA ILE A 127 -19.61 -0.15 -5.25
C ILE A 127 -19.91 -0.70 -6.64
N LEU A 128 -20.52 0.12 -7.50
CA LEU A 128 -20.59 -0.18 -8.93
C LEU A 128 -19.27 0.22 -9.60
N ALA A 129 -18.60 -0.73 -10.24
CA ALA A 129 -17.40 -0.48 -11.04
C ALA A 129 -17.72 -0.44 -12.54
N ILE A 130 -17.19 0.58 -13.23
CA ILE A 130 -17.24 0.70 -14.70
C ILE A 130 -15.82 0.58 -15.21
N THR A 131 -15.47 -0.61 -15.74
CA THR A 131 -14.14 -0.84 -16.31
C THR A 131 -14.06 -0.37 -17.76
N THR A 132 -12.85 -0.05 -18.20
CA THR A 132 -12.60 0.37 -19.59
C THR A 132 -11.60 -0.57 -20.24
N THR A 133 -11.71 -0.75 -21.56
CA THR A 133 -10.75 -1.54 -22.34
C THR A 133 -9.62 -0.68 -22.89
N VAL A 134 -9.84 0.62 -23.01
CA VAL A 134 -8.88 1.54 -23.65
C VAL A 134 -9.02 2.96 -23.13
N GLN A 135 -7.94 3.70 -23.10
CA GLN A 135 -7.90 5.11 -22.69
C GLN A 135 -8.88 6.00 -23.46
N CYS A 136 -9.16 5.69 -24.73
CA CYS A 136 -10.03 6.51 -25.60
C CYS A 136 -11.43 6.73 -25.02
N VAL A 137 -11.93 5.82 -24.19
CA VAL A 137 -13.26 5.91 -23.59
C VAL A 137 -13.27 6.56 -22.20
N SER A 138 -12.11 6.87 -21.62
CA SER A 138 -12.02 7.39 -20.24
C SER A 138 -12.87 8.65 -20.01
N GLY A 139 -12.78 9.63 -20.91
CA GLY A 139 -13.60 10.86 -20.79
C GLY A 139 -15.11 10.62 -20.91
N VAL A 140 -15.52 9.59 -21.66
CA VAL A 140 -16.94 9.17 -21.75
C VAL A 140 -17.38 8.55 -20.43
N VAL A 141 -16.57 7.65 -19.88
CA VAL A 141 -16.84 6.99 -18.59
C VAL A 141 -16.86 8.01 -17.46
N GLU A 142 -15.91 8.93 -17.41
CA GLU A 142 -15.91 10.02 -16.41
C GLU A 142 -17.20 10.85 -16.48
N HIS A 143 -17.64 11.21 -17.68
CA HIS A 143 -18.90 11.92 -17.87
C HIS A 143 -20.10 11.07 -17.38
N ALA A 144 -20.16 9.80 -17.77
CA ALA A 144 -21.24 8.89 -17.36
C ALA A 144 -21.27 8.69 -15.84
N VAL A 145 -20.12 8.46 -15.20
CA VAL A 145 -20.01 8.30 -13.74
C VAL A 145 -20.56 9.53 -13.01
N ARG A 146 -20.23 10.74 -13.46
CA ARG A 146 -20.79 11.97 -12.88
C ARG A 146 -22.31 12.01 -12.99
N ARG A 147 -22.89 11.64 -14.15
CA ARG A 147 -24.34 11.58 -14.33
C ARG A 147 -24.98 10.49 -13.47
N ILE A 148 -24.41 9.29 -13.44
CA ILE A 148 -24.91 8.19 -12.62
C ILE A 148 -24.95 8.58 -11.14
N LYS A 149 -23.89 9.21 -10.63
CA LYS A 149 -23.84 9.69 -9.24
C LYS A 149 -24.89 10.75 -8.94
N ALA A 150 -25.21 11.63 -9.90
CA ALA A 150 -26.17 12.70 -9.71
C ALA A 150 -27.64 12.24 -9.90
N GLU A 151 -27.89 11.40 -10.90
CA GLU A 151 -29.23 11.08 -11.38
C GLU A 151 -29.76 9.72 -10.89
N LEU A 152 -28.88 8.70 -10.78
CA LEU A 152 -29.25 7.33 -10.43
C LEU A 152 -28.96 6.96 -8.98
N LEU A 153 -27.69 7.15 -8.54
CA LEU A 153 -27.20 6.67 -7.24
C LEU A 153 -28.09 7.07 -6.04
N PRO A 154 -28.68 8.27 -5.96
CA PRO A 154 -29.55 8.64 -4.83
C PRO A 154 -30.78 7.74 -4.64
N ARG A 155 -31.19 7.00 -5.68
CA ARG A 155 -32.31 6.05 -5.62
C ARG A 155 -31.90 4.68 -5.03
N TYR A 156 -30.60 4.44 -4.84
CA TYR A 156 -30.03 3.16 -4.44
C TYR A 156 -29.21 3.27 -3.14
N PRO A 157 -29.88 3.43 -1.98
CA PRO A 157 -29.23 3.81 -0.71
C PRO A 157 -28.28 2.75 -0.12
N ASN A 158 -28.30 1.51 -0.63
CA ASN A 158 -27.37 0.46 -0.18
C ASN A 158 -26.11 0.37 -1.05
N VAL A 159 -25.98 1.22 -2.07
CA VAL A 159 -24.78 1.34 -2.90
C VAL A 159 -23.95 2.52 -2.40
N ASP A 160 -22.70 2.26 -2.03
CA ASP A 160 -21.82 3.26 -1.42
C ASP A 160 -21.32 4.29 -2.42
N ASP A 161 -20.99 3.85 -3.64
CA ASP A 161 -20.48 4.74 -4.71
C ASP A 161 -20.54 4.06 -6.11
N VAL A 162 -20.17 4.84 -7.13
CA VAL A 162 -19.95 4.40 -8.52
C VAL A 162 -18.58 4.88 -8.96
N VAL A 163 -17.72 4.00 -9.47
CA VAL A 163 -16.34 4.34 -9.83
C VAL A 163 -15.98 3.91 -11.24
N GLY A 164 -15.30 4.78 -11.98
CA GLY A 164 -14.64 4.42 -13.22
C GLY A 164 -13.29 3.77 -12.92
N LEU A 165 -13.00 2.64 -13.57
CA LEU A 165 -11.68 2.01 -13.56
C LEU A 165 -10.90 2.50 -14.79
N GLU A 166 -10.67 3.80 -14.84
CA GLU A 166 -10.01 4.47 -15.94
C GLU A 166 -8.50 4.27 -15.92
N HIS A 167 -7.90 4.11 -17.09
CA HIS A 167 -6.48 3.85 -17.22
C HIS A 167 -5.93 4.36 -18.56
N THR A 168 -4.59 4.38 -18.70
CA THR A 168 -3.87 4.87 -19.88
C THR A 168 -3.39 3.73 -20.80
N TYR A 169 -4.03 2.55 -20.78
CA TYR A 169 -3.64 1.35 -21.52
C TYR A 169 -4.62 1.03 -22.65
N GLY A 170 -4.33 0.00 -23.45
CA GLY A 170 -5.24 -0.58 -24.46
C GLY A 170 -5.05 -0.11 -25.88
N CYS A 171 -4.52 1.11 -26.09
CA CYS A 171 -4.18 1.66 -27.41
C CYS A 171 -2.67 1.76 -27.57
N GLY A 172 -2.15 1.48 -28.76
CA GLY A 172 -0.71 1.59 -29.05
C GLY A 172 0.18 0.65 -28.23
N VAL A 173 -0.37 -0.42 -27.66
CA VAL A 173 0.37 -1.36 -26.81
C VAL A 173 0.86 -2.55 -27.61
N ALA A 174 2.05 -3.04 -27.29
CA ALA A 174 2.58 -4.31 -27.81
C ALA A 174 1.96 -5.45 -26.98
N ILE A 175 0.70 -5.79 -27.28
CA ILE A 175 -0.16 -6.62 -26.42
C ILE A 175 0.33 -8.05 -26.19
N ASP A 176 1.21 -8.56 -27.07
CA ASP A 176 1.81 -9.90 -26.99
C ASP A 176 3.29 -9.85 -26.61
N ALA A 177 3.81 -8.67 -26.26
CA ALA A 177 5.19 -8.54 -25.80
C ALA A 177 5.38 -9.17 -24.39
N PRO A 178 6.60 -9.60 -24.06
CA PRO A 178 6.91 -9.99 -22.67
C PRO A 178 6.48 -8.92 -21.68
N ASP A 179 5.93 -9.34 -20.54
CA ASP A 179 5.42 -8.50 -19.45
C ASP A 179 4.16 -7.67 -19.80
N ALA A 180 3.61 -7.73 -21.04
CA ALA A 180 2.37 -7.06 -21.41
C ALA A 180 1.13 -7.65 -20.68
N ASP A 181 1.26 -8.86 -20.18
CA ASP A 181 0.24 -9.51 -19.35
C ASP A 181 0.06 -8.84 -17.99
N ILE A 182 1.06 -8.13 -17.46
CA ILE A 182 1.00 -7.44 -16.15
C ILE A 182 -0.14 -6.41 -16.12
N PRO A 183 -0.20 -5.38 -16.98
CA PRO A 183 -1.30 -4.42 -16.97
C PRO A 183 -2.66 -5.07 -17.28
N ILE A 184 -2.72 -6.08 -18.18
CA ILE A 184 -3.98 -6.74 -18.54
C ILE A 184 -4.55 -7.50 -17.34
N ARG A 185 -3.73 -8.35 -16.67
CA ARG A 185 -4.17 -9.08 -15.48
C ARG A 185 -4.46 -8.15 -14.30
N THR A 186 -3.74 -7.02 -14.19
CA THR A 186 -4.02 -5.99 -13.19
C THR A 186 -5.42 -5.45 -13.37
N LEU A 187 -5.79 -4.98 -14.55
CA LEU A 187 -7.13 -4.46 -14.86
C LEU A 187 -8.21 -5.52 -14.65
N ARG A 188 -7.98 -6.75 -15.13
CA ARG A 188 -8.89 -7.88 -14.92
C ARG A 188 -9.14 -8.11 -13.44
N ASN A 189 -8.07 -8.22 -12.66
CA ASN A 189 -8.17 -8.57 -11.24
C ASN A 189 -8.73 -7.43 -10.39
N ILE A 190 -8.50 -6.14 -10.75
CA ILE A 190 -9.19 -5.02 -10.12
C ILE A 190 -10.70 -5.14 -10.33
N SER A 191 -11.14 -5.46 -11.56
CA SER A 191 -12.56 -5.65 -11.87
C SER A 191 -13.22 -6.74 -11.03
N LEU A 192 -12.45 -7.66 -10.48
CA LEU A 192 -12.89 -8.72 -9.57
C LEU A 192 -12.73 -8.37 -8.08
N ASN A 193 -12.51 -7.08 -7.74
CA ASN A 193 -12.35 -6.69 -6.35
C ASN A 193 -13.63 -6.98 -5.53
N PRO A 194 -13.50 -7.49 -4.29
CA PRO A 194 -14.65 -7.85 -3.45
C PRO A 194 -15.65 -6.71 -3.22
N ASN A 195 -15.21 -5.46 -3.26
CA ASN A 195 -16.08 -4.29 -3.06
C ASN A 195 -17.06 -4.03 -4.22
N PHE A 196 -16.87 -4.70 -5.35
CA PHE A 196 -17.76 -4.55 -6.52
C PHE A 196 -18.88 -5.59 -6.58
N GLY A 197 -18.85 -6.58 -5.70
CA GLY A 197 -19.93 -7.56 -5.58
C GLY A 197 -20.17 -8.43 -6.81
N GLY A 198 -19.21 -8.51 -7.73
CA GLY A 198 -19.38 -9.16 -9.03
C GLY A 198 -20.14 -8.30 -10.05
N GLU A 199 -20.55 -7.09 -9.69
CA GLU A 199 -21.29 -6.17 -10.55
C GLU A 199 -20.33 -5.18 -11.23
N VAL A 200 -19.74 -5.63 -12.34
CA VAL A 200 -18.80 -4.83 -13.15
C VAL A 200 -19.37 -4.70 -14.55
N MET A 201 -19.53 -3.47 -15.01
CA MET A 201 -19.83 -3.19 -16.41
C MET A 201 -18.59 -2.71 -17.16
N THR A 202 -18.53 -3.02 -18.44
CA THR A 202 -17.39 -2.67 -19.30
C THR A 202 -17.83 -1.66 -20.36
N VAL A 203 -17.04 -0.60 -20.54
CA VAL A 203 -17.18 0.31 -21.68
C VAL A 203 -15.98 0.11 -22.60
N SER A 204 -16.23 -0.28 -23.85
CA SER A 204 -15.24 -0.47 -24.90
C SER A 204 -15.42 0.55 -26.02
N LEU A 205 -14.37 0.82 -26.78
CA LEU A 205 -14.46 1.63 -27.98
C LEU A 205 -14.96 0.79 -29.17
N GLY A 206 -14.34 -0.38 -29.40
CA GLY A 206 -14.63 -1.31 -30.49
C GLY A 206 -13.43 -1.64 -31.40
N CYS A 207 -12.42 -0.78 -31.50
CA CYS A 207 -11.25 -0.98 -32.35
C CYS A 207 -9.93 -1.15 -31.58
N GLU A 208 -9.98 -1.21 -30.28
CA GLU A 208 -8.81 -1.39 -29.42
C GLU A 208 -8.20 -2.79 -29.52
N LYS A 209 -6.89 -2.92 -29.19
CA LYS A 209 -6.23 -4.23 -29.12
C LYS A 209 -6.65 -5.05 -27.90
N LEU A 210 -6.98 -4.38 -26.79
CA LEU A 210 -7.49 -5.02 -25.58
C LEU A 210 -9.04 -5.12 -25.65
N GLN A 211 -9.51 -6.10 -26.40
CA GLN A 211 -10.96 -6.36 -26.53
C GLN A 211 -11.58 -6.79 -25.17
N PRO A 212 -12.89 -6.56 -24.96
CA PRO A 212 -13.59 -6.93 -23.72
C PRO A 212 -13.36 -8.39 -23.31
N GLU A 213 -13.40 -9.34 -24.24
CA GLU A 213 -13.23 -10.76 -23.99
C GLU A 213 -11.78 -11.11 -23.55
N ARG A 214 -10.80 -10.30 -23.97
CA ARG A 214 -9.40 -10.44 -23.53
C ARG A 214 -9.21 -9.85 -22.12
N LEU A 215 -9.90 -8.77 -21.81
CA LEU A 215 -9.88 -8.18 -20.47
C LEU A 215 -10.61 -9.07 -19.47
N LEU A 216 -11.85 -9.40 -19.76
CA LEU A 216 -12.74 -10.22 -18.92
C LEU A 216 -13.23 -11.44 -19.73
N PRO A 217 -12.43 -12.54 -19.78
CA PRO A 217 -12.86 -13.76 -20.46
C PRO A 217 -14.20 -14.27 -19.93
N PRO A 218 -15.01 -14.96 -20.76
CA PRO A 218 -16.25 -15.58 -20.31
C PRO A 218 -16.06 -16.39 -19.03
N GLY A 219 -16.92 -16.17 -18.04
CA GLY A 219 -16.84 -16.81 -16.73
C GLY A 219 -15.81 -16.20 -15.76
N ALA A 220 -15.07 -15.17 -16.16
CA ALA A 220 -14.12 -14.46 -15.27
C ALA A 220 -14.86 -13.68 -14.17
N ILE A 221 -16.03 -13.14 -14.45
CA ILE A 221 -16.91 -12.54 -13.44
C ILE A 221 -17.90 -13.63 -13.02
N PRO A 222 -18.04 -13.91 -11.71
CA PRO A 222 -19.14 -14.74 -11.25
C PRO A 222 -20.44 -13.98 -11.56
N VAL A 223 -21.08 -14.31 -12.67
CA VAL A 223 -22.38 -13.76 -13.03
C VAL A 223 -23.35 -14.13 -11.92
N ALA A 224 -24.06 -13.16 -11.36
CA ALA A 224 -25.23 -13.47 -10.54
C ALA A 224 -26.15 -14.42 -11.34
N ALA A 225 -26.65 -15.45 -10.67
CA ALA A 225 -27.32 -16.61 -11.28
C ALA A 225 -28.60 -16.28 -12.11
N ASP A 226 -28.93 -15.04 -12.30
CA ASP A 226 -30.21 -14.56 -12.82
C ASP A 226 -30.17 -14.18 -14.32
N GLY A 227 -29.19 -14.69 -15.06
CA GLY A 227 -29.24 -14.65 -16.53
C GLY A 227 -29.44 -13.25 -17.12
N ALA A 228 -28.63 -12.28 -16.71
CA ALA A 228 -28.62 -10.97 -17.35
C ALA A 228 -28.14 -11.11 -18.80
N GLY A 229 -28.94 -10.63 -19.66
CA GLY A 229 -28.96 -10.81 -21.11
C GLY A 229 -27.61 -10.70 -21.83
N ASP A 230 -27.70 -11.17 -23.01
CA ASP A 230 -26.79 -11.55 -24.09
C ASP A 230 -25.51 -10.75 -24.36
N ASN A 231 -25.20 -9.64 -23.65
CA ASN A 231 -24.02 -8.81 -23.92
C ASN A 231 -23.02 -8.72 -22.75
N GLY A 232 -23.14 -9.57 -21.72
CA GLY A 232 -22.12 -9.69 -20.67
C GLY A 232 -21.76 -8.39 -19.93
N GLY A 233 -22.62 -7.37 -19.94
CA GLY A 233 -22.33 -6.07 -19.30
C GLY A 233 -21.36 -5.18 -20.08
N VAL A 234 -21.30 -5.29 -21.41
CA VAL A 234 -20.44 -4.47 -22.27
C VAL A 234 -21.25 -3.44 -23.07
N VAL A 235 -20.82 -2.17 -23.01
CA VAL A 235 -21.27 -1.10 -23.93
C VAL A 235 -20.14 -0.79 -24.89
N CYS A 236 -20.33 -1.11 -26.19
CA CYS A 236 -19.38 -0.77 -27.25
C CYS A 236 -19.77 0.58 -27.88
N LEU A 237 -18.91 1.59 -27.80
CA LEU A 237 -19.26 2.93 -28.29
C LEU A 237 -19.36 3.01 -29.82
N GLN A 238 -18.63 2.15 -30.56
CA GLN A 238 -18.67 2.07 -32.02
C GLN A 238 -19.80 1.18 -32.55
N ASP A 239 -20.70 0.70 -31.68
CA ASP A 239 -21.88 -0.03 -32.13
C ASP A 239 -22.74 0.86 -33.07
N ALA A 240 -23.17 0.26 -34.19
CA ALA A 240 -23.98 0.96 -35.20
C ALA A 240 -25.34 1.44 -34.66
N ALA A 241 -25.82 0.88 -33.56
CA ALA A 241 -27.05 1.34 -32.89
C ALA A 241 -26.89 2.71 -32.23
N HIS A 242 -25.67 3.16 -31.96
CA HIS A 242 -25.41 4.45 -31.34
C HIS A 242 -25.44 5.58 -32.38
N VAL A 243 -26.44 6.45 -32.25
CA VAL A 243 -26.59 7.64 -33.10
C VAL A 243 -26.38 8.89 -32.24
N GLY A 244 -25.17 9.46 -32.35
CA GLY A 244 -24.72 10.61 -31.57
C GLY A 244 -24.29 10.26 -30.13
N PHE A 245 -23.66 11.22 -29.47
CA PHE A 245 -23.08 11.03 -28.15
C PHE A 245 -24.11 10.67 -27.07
N ASN A 246 -25.29 11.29 -27.13
CA ASN A 246 -26.32 11.04 -26.11
C ASN A 246 -26.75 9.56 -26.08
N SER A 247 -26.89 8.91 -27.26
CA SER A 247 -27.29 7.49 -27.28
C SER A 247 -26.25 6.56 -26.68
N MET A 248 -24.97 6.91 -26.79
CA MET A 248 -23.87 6.18 -26.09
C MET A 248 -24.03 6.30 -24.56
N ILE A 249 -24.27 7.52 -24.09
CA ILE A 249 -24.46 7.80 -22.66
C ILE A 249 -25.73 7.13 -22.14
N ASP A 250 -26.82 7.17 -22.87
CA ASP A 250 -28.11 6.54 -22.49
C ASP A 250 -27.94 5.01 -22.35
N SER A 251 -27.15 4.37 -23.22
CA SER A 251 -26.82 2.95 -23.10
C SER A 251 -26.02 2.64 -21.82
N ILE A 252 -25.03 3.49 -21.50
CA ILE A 252 -24.27 3.36 -20.26
C ILE A 252 -25.17 3.56 -19.04
N MET A 253 -26.04 4.58 -19.05
CA MET A 253 -26.97 4.87 -17.95
C MET A 253 -27.95 3.72 -17.71
N THR A 254 -28.53 3.17 -18.78
CA THR A 254 -29.47 2.05 -18.70
C THR A 254 -28.81 0.80 -18.12
N MET A 255 -27.61 0.47 -18.58
CA MET A 255 -26.85 -0.66 -18.04
C MET A 255 -26.47 -0.43 -16.57
N ALA A 256 -26.00 0.77 -16.22
CA ALA A 256 -25.64 1.10 -14.84
C ALA A 256 -26.86 0.98 -13.90
N GLU A 257 -28.04 1.39 -14.34
CA GLU A 257 -29.27 1.27 -13.54
C GLU A 257 -29.57 -0.20 -13.17
N SER A 258 -29.47 -1.11 -14.14
CA SER A 258 -29.64 -2.55 -13.90
C SER A 258 -28.63 -3.11 -12.87
N HIS A 259 -27.37 -2.69 -12.94
CA HIS A 259 -26.34 -3.06 -11.97
C HIS A 259 -26.61 -2.48 -10.58
N LEU A 260 -27.04 -1.21 -10.50
CA LEU A 260 -27.39 -0.54 -9.25
C LEU A 260 -28.59 -1.21 -8.56
N GLU A 261 -29.59 -1.67 -9.30
CA GLU A 261 -30.73 -2.42 -8.75
C GLU A 261 -30.28 -3.71 -8.07
N ARG A 262 -29.36 -4.46 -8.68
CA ARG A 262 -28.81 -5.70 -8.09
C ARG A 262 -27.97 -5.42 -6.86
N LEU A 263 -27.05 -4.44 -6.94
CA LEU A 263 -26.22 -4.02 -5.82
C LEU A 263 -27.06 -3.51 -4.64
N ASN A 264 -28.16 -2.80 -4.92
CA ASN A 264 -29.03 -2.25 -3.88
C ASN A 264 -29.81 -3.31 -3.06
N ARG A 265 -29.91 -4.56 -3.58
CA ARG A 265 -30.51 -5.69 -2.85
C ARG A 265 -29.55 -6.25 -1.78
N ARG A 266 -28.27 -5.99 -1.90
CA ARG A 266 -27.25 -6.49 -0.96
C ARG A 266 -27.38 -5.83 0.41
N ARG A 267 -27.03 -6.57 1.44
CA ARG A 267 -27.01 -6.10 2.83
C ARG A 267 -25.71 -6.52 3.48
N ARG A 268 -25.28 -5.75 4.45
CA ARG A 268 -24.17 -6.16 5.32
C ARG A 268 -24.61 -7.33 6.19
N GLU A 269 -23.69 -8.23 6.42
CA GLU A 269 -23.82 -9.34 7.37
C GLU A 269 -22.57 -9.46 8.21
N THR A 270 -22.68 -10.13 9.37
CA THR A 270 -21.53 -10.34 10.24
C THR A 270 -20.57 -11.34 9.60
N CYS A 271 -19.36 -10.86 9.31
CA CYS A 271 -18.27 -11.61 8.71
C CYS A 271 -17.09 -11.70 9.67
N PRO A 272 -16.35 -12.81 9.72
CA PRO A 272 -15.16 -12.91 10.55
C PRO A 272 -14.04 -12.02 10.01
N ALA A 273 -13.20 -11.51 10.92
CA ALA A 273 -12.03 -10.69 10.53
C ALA A 273 -11.10 -11.42 9.54
N SER A 274 -11.16 -12.74 9.47
CA SER A 274 -10.42 -13.56 8.51
C SER A 274 -10.77 -13.29 7.04
N ASP A 275 -11.86 -12.57 6.76
CA ASP A 275 -12.27 -12.20 5.40
C ASP A 275 -11.70 -10.84 4.96
N LEU A 276 -10.94 -10.17 5.84
CA LEU A 276 -10.20 -8.97 5.46
C LEU A 276 -8.97 -9.31 4.61
N VAL A 277 -8.77 -8.51 3.58
CA VAL A 277 -7.56 -8.48 2.73
C VAL A 277 -6.99 -7.07 2.80
N VAL A 278 -5.96 -6.88 3.62
CA VAL A 278 -5.43 -5.58 3.96
C VAL A 278 -4.12 -5.33 3.22
N GLY A 279 -4.04 -4.22 2.50
CA GLY A 279 -2.78 -3.74 1.95
C GLY A 279 -2.13 -2.72 2.89
N VAL A 280 -0.81 -2.78 3.05
CA VAL A 280 -0.06 -1.78 3.82
C VAL A 280 1.00 -1.11 2.97
N GLN A 281 1.13 0.20 3.14
CA GLN A 281 2.02 1.05 2.37
C GLN A 281 2.54 2.22 3.21
N CYS A 282 3.70 2.78 2.84
CA CYS A 282 4.29 3.94 3.50
C CYS A 282 4.67 4.99 2.45
N GLY A 283 3.94 6.09 2.38
CA GLY A 283 4.24 7.22 1.49
C GLY A 283 4.67 8.47 2.24
N GLY A 284 5.57 9.27 1.63
CA GLY A 284 6.17 10.41 2.31
C GLY A 284 6.93 10.03 3.58
N SER A 285 7.66 8.91 3.54
CA SER A 285 8.36 8.32 4.69
C SER A 285 9.40 9.25 5.30
N ASP A 286 9.56 9.18 6.61
CA ASP A 286 10.57 9.86 7.40
C ASP A 286 11.25 8.87 8.39
N ALA A 287 12.18 9.35 9.20
CA ALA A 287 12.85 8.50 10.17
C ALA A 287 11.91 7.98 11.29
N PHE A 288 10.78 8.64 11.53
CA PHE A 288 9.77 8.19 12.47
C PHE A 288 8.95 7.02 11.94
N SER A 289 8.87 6.83 10.61
CA SER A 289 8.12 5.73 10.01
C SER A 289 8.49 4.38 10.65
N GLY A 290 9.78 4.10 10.81
CA GLY A 290 10.28 2.88 11.44
C GLY A 290 10.35 2.90 12.98
N LEU A 291 9.99 4.03 13.63
CA LEU A 291 9.96 4.14 15.10
C LEU A 291 8.56 4.02 15.67
N THR A 292 7.55 4.46 14.93
CA THR A 292 6.18 4.65 15.43
C THR A 292 5.14 3.95 14.59
N ALA A 293 4.75 4.53 13.45
CA ALA A 293 3.63 4.03 12.65
C ALA A 293 3.88 2.63 12.06
N ASN A 294 5.04 2.37 11.45
CA ASN A 294 5.31 1.06 10.86
C ASN A 294 5.40 -0.06 11.91
N PRO A 295 6.04 0.10 13.09
CA PRO A 295 5.95 -0.89 14.16
C PRO A 295 4.53 -1.13 14.66
N ALA A 296 3.70 -0.08 14.80
CA ALA A 296 2.30 -0.23 15.21
C ALA A 296 1.48 -0.97 14.14
N VAL A 297 1.71 -0.66 12.84
CA VAL A 297 1.12 -1.41 11.71
C VAL A 297 1.59 -2.85 11.73
N GLY A 298 2.88 -3.12 12.02
CA GLY A 298 3.42 -4.47 12.12
C GLY A 298 2.76 -5.29 13.25
N PHE A 299 2.53 -4.68 14.40
CA PHE A 299 1.78 -5.31 15.47
C PHE A 299 0.32 -5.62 15.05
N ALA A 300 -0.35 -4.65 14.42
CA ALA A 300 -1.70 -4.87 13.87
C ALA A 300 -1.72 -5.93 12.76
N ALA A 301 -0.64 -6.05 11.97
CA ALA A 301 -0.46 -7.10 10.97
C ALA A 301 -0.44 -8.49 11.63
N ASP A 302 0.29 -8.64 12.73
CA ASP A 302 0.31 -9.89 13.50
C ASP A 302 -1.08 -10.22 14.08
N LEU A 303 -1.84 -9.22 14.54
CA LEU A 303 -3.23 -9.42 14.99
C LEU A 303 -4.13 -9.91 13.84
N LEU A 304 -3.99 -9.33 12.64
CA LEU A 304 -4.74 -9.77 11.46
C LEU A 304 -4.38 -11.21 11.07
N VAL A 305 -3.10 -11.57 11.04
CA VAL A 305 -2.66 -12.95 10.75
C VAL A 305 -3.23 -13.92 11.77
N ARG A 306 -3.19 -13.58 13.06
CA ARG A 306 -3.80 -14.38 14.14
C ARG A 306 -5.31 -14.52 13.98
N ALA A 307 -5.99 -13.50 13.46
CA ALA A 307 -7.42 -13.56 13.13
C ALA A 307 -7.72 -14.31 11.82
N GLY A 308 -6.71 -14.86 11.14
CA GLY A 308 -6.83 -15.59 9.89
C GLY A 308 -7.03 -14.74 8.65
N ALA A 309 -6.79 -13.43 8.75
CA ALA A 309 -6.89 -12.47 7.64
C ALA A 309 -5.68 -12.55 6.69
N THR A 310 -5.79 -11.84 5.56
CA THR A 310 -4.68 -11.62 4.63
C THR A 310 -4.14 -10.22 4.82
N ILE A 311 -2.83 -10.08 4.92
CA ILE A 311 -2.17 -8.78 4.91
C ILE A 311 -1.01 -8.79 3.93
N MET A 312 -0.88 -7.72 3.14
CA MET A 312 0.15 -7.58 2.10
C MET A 312 1.05 -6.41 2.41
N PHE A 313 2.36 -6.67 2.54
CA PHE A 313 3.39 -5.63 2.47
C PHE A 313 4.06 -5.68 1.09
N SER A 314 4.57 -4.54 0.63
CA SER A 314 4.95 -4.35 -0.77
C SER A 314 6.22 -3.51 -0.92
N GLU A 315 6.45 -3.01 -2.16
CA GLU A 315 7.46 -2.01 -2.52
C GLU A 315 8.88 -2.60 -2.54
N VAL A 316 9.21 -3.32 -3.63
CA VAL A 316 10.45 -4.10 -3.79
C VAL A 316 11.69 -3.31 -3.37
N THR A 317 11.88 -2.09 -3.87
CA THR A 317 13.04 -1.26 -3.51
C THR A 317 13.10 -0.91 -2.03
N GLU A 318 11.95 -0.81 -1.36
CA GLU A 318 11.86 -0.46 0.07
C GLU A 318 12.03 -1.65 1.02
N VAL A 319 12.27 -2.84 0.48
CA VAL A 319 12.56 -4.04 1.28
C VAL A 319 13.79 -4.81 0.76
N ARG A 320 14.35 -4.38 -0.39
CA ARG A 320 15.42 -5.08 -1.10
C ARG A 320 16.67 -5.31 -0.25
N ASP A 321 17.09 -4.31 0.54
CA ASP A 321 18.26 -4.41 1.39
C ASP A 321 18.06 -5.34 2.60
N GLY A 322 16.81 -5.67 2.95
CA GLY A 322 16.47 -6.63 3.99
C GLY A 322 16.14 -8.04 3.47
N VAL A 323 16.55 -8.38 2.25
CA VAL A 323 16.19 -9.67 1.61
C VAL A 323 16.51 -10.87 2.49
N ALA A 324 17.64 -10.89 3.18
CA ALA A 324 18.02 -11.99 4.09
C ALA A 324 17.06 -12.13 5.28
N GLN A 325 16.50 -11.02 5.78
CA GLN A 325 15.49 -11.04 6.85
C GLN A 325 14.17 -11.62 6.33
N LEU A 326 13.78 -11.27 5.10
CA LEU A 326 12.53 -11.74 4.49
C LEU A 326 12.62 -13.22 4.13
N THR A 327 13.69 -13.65 3.46
CA THR A 327 13.86 -15.06 3.04
C THR A 327 14.01 -16.00 4.23
N SER A 328 14.69 -15.55 5.31
CA SER A 328 14.78 -16.35 6.54
C SER A 328 13.44 -16.54 7.23
N ARG A 329 12.52 -15.57 7.13
CA ARG A 329 11.18 -15.55 7.74
C ARG A 329 10.10 -16.14 6.82
N ALA A 330 10.44 -16.60 5.63
CA ALA A 330 9.50 -17.26 4.76
C ALA A 330 8.96 -18.56 5.41
N ALA A 331 7.70 -18.90 5.16
CA ALA A 331 7.06 -20.09 5.72
C ALA A 331 7.70 -21.40 5.22
N ASN A 332 8.29 -21.37 4.03
CA ASN A 332 9.02 -22.49 3.42
C ASN A 332 10.00 -21.98 2.35
N GLU A 333 10.82 -22.89 1.82
CA GLU A 333 11.82 -22.56 0.79
C GLU A 333 11.20 -22.01 -0.50
N ASP A 334 10.05 -22.50 -0.94
CA ASP A 334 9.42 -22.07 -2.19
C ASP A 334 9.02 -20.60 -2.11
N VAL A 335 8.50 -20.17 -0.96
CA VAL A 335 8.19 -18.77 -0.69
C VAL A 335 9.46 -17.93 -0.66
N ALA A 336 10.52 -18.38 0.01
CA ALA A 336 11.81 -17.69 0.03
C ALA A 336 12.39 -17.51 -1.37
N ARG A 337 12.38 -18.57 -2.19
CA ARG A 337 12.80 -18.50 -3.60
C ARG A 337 11.88 -17.60 -4.44
N GLY A 338 10.59 -17.56 -4.11
CA GLY A 338 9.62 -16.63 -4.71
C GLY A 338 10.00 -15.17 -4.47
N ILE A 339 10.35 -14.82 -3.23
CA ILE A 339 10.83 -13.47 -2.87
C ILE A 339 12.08 -13.11 -3.70
N ILE A 340 13.04 -14.02 -3.76
CA ILE A 340 14.29 -13.82 -4.52
C ILE A 340 13.99 -13.59 -6.01
N ARG A 341 13.12 -14.41 -6.62
CA ARG A 341 12.75 -14.27 -8.04
C ARG A 341 12.16 -12.90 -8.37
N GLU A 342 11.24 -12.40 -7.52
CA GLU A 342 10.63 -11.09 -7.75
C GLU A 342 11.63 -9.94 -7.57
N MET A 343 12.55 -10.04 -6.60
CA MET A 343 13.60 -9.05 -6.40
C MET A 343 14.60 -9.05 -7.55
N ASP A 344 15.05 -10.21 -8.03
CA ASP A 344 15.95 -10.35 -9.19
C ASP A 344 15.29 -9.79 -10.47
N TRP A 345 14.01 -10.11 -10.70
CA TRP A 345 13.27 -9.56 -11.84
C TRP A 345 13.21 -8.03 -11.77
N TYR A 346 12.98 -7.47 -10.58
CA TYR A 346 12.88 -6.04 -10.40
C TYR A 346 14.23 -5.33 -10.49
N ASP A 347 15.32 -5.92 -9.97
CA ASP A 347 16.68 -5.41 -10.16
C ASP A 347 17.01 -5.32 -11.65
N ARG A 348 16.71 -6.36 -12.44
CA ARG A 348 16.88 -6.34 -13.90
C ARG A 348 16.00 -5.28 -14.59
N TYR A 349 14.78 -5.08 -14.11
CA TYR A 349 13.91 -4.02 -14.60
C TYR A 349 14.53 -2.63 -14.38
N LEU A 350 15.05 -2.34 -13.20
CA LEU A 350 15.75 -1.09 -12.92
C LEU A 350 17.00 -0.90 -13.76
N GLN A 351 17.79 -1.97 -13.97
CA GLN A 351 19.00 -1.94 -14.81
C GLN A 351 18.71 -1.56 -16.27
N ARG A 352 17.54 -1.93 -16.83
CA ARG A 352 17.11 -1.46 -18.16
C ARG A 352 17.04 0.06 -18.23
N GLY A 353 16.66 0.73 -17.14
CA GLY A 353 16.64 2.18 -16.98
C GLY A 353 17.99 2.78 -16.56
N ARG A 354 19.06 1.96 -16.40
CA ARG A 354 20.37 2.39 -15.88
C ARG A 354 20.30 3.05 -14.51
N VAL A 355 19.40 2.55 -13.68
CA VAL A 355 19.22 2.98 -12.28
C VAL A 355 19.23 1.77 -11.36
N ASP A 356 19.36 2.00 -10.07
CA ASP A 356 19.24 0.99 -9.03
C ASP A 356 18.33 1.49 -7.89
N ARG A 357 18.24 0.70 -6.81
CA ARG A 357 17.41 0.98 -5.65
C ARG A 357 17.71 2.33 -4.97
N SER A 358 18.92 2.88 -5.13
CA SER A 358 19.33 4.14 -4.48
C SER A 358 18.52 5.36 -4.96
N ALA A 359 17.92 5.26 -6.15
CA ALA A 359 17.08 6.31 -6.71
C ALA A 359 15.78 6.54 -5.91
N ASN A 360 15.36 5.59 -5.07
CA ASN A 360 14.10 5.70 -4.32
C ASN A 360 14.09 6.79 -3.25
N THR A 361 15.20 7.05 -2.55
CA THR A 361 15.22 8.03 -1.45
C THR A 361 15.10 9.46 -1.96
N THR A 362 13.93 10.08 -1.77
CA THR A 362 13.61 11.43 -2.24
C THR A 362 14.25 12.53 -1.37
N PRO A 363 14.35 13.78 -1.88
CA PRO A 363 14.74 14.93 -1.05
C PRO A 363 13.84 15.09 0.20
N GLY A 364 12.54 14.80 0.07
CA GLY A 364 11.58 14.84 1.19
C GLY A 364 11.89 13.80 2.27
N ASN A 365 12.29 12.58 1.89
CA ASN A 365 12.72 11.54 2.83
C ASN A 365 13.98 11.99 3.59
N LYS A 366 14.98 12.54 2.91
CA LYS A 366 16.21 13.08 3.52
C LYS A 366 15.92 14.22 4.48
N LYS A 367 15.06 15.17 4.10
CA LYS A 367 14.58 16.23 4.98
C LYS A 367 13.83 15.69 6.20
N GLY A 368 13.23 14.51 6.11
CA GLY A 368 12.59 13.79 7.20
C GLY A 368 13.53 12.92 8.02
N GLY A 369 14.86 12.98 7.77
CA GLY A 369 15.89 12.30 8.55
C GLY A 369 16.36 10.95 8.00
N LEU A 370 15.78 10.44 6.91
CA LEU A 370 16.27 9.24 6.22
C LEU A 370 17.52 9.58 5.39
N SER A 371 18.60 8.85 5.56
CA SER A 371 19.86 9.12 4.85
C SER A 371 19.92 8.44 3.48
N ASN A 372 19.43 7.21 3.39
CA ASN A 372 19.49 6.39 2.17
C ASN A 372 18.41 5.29 2.15
N ILE A 373 18.43 4.48 1.09
CA ILE A 373 17.44 3.41 0.89
C ILE A 373 17.60 2.25 1.88
N VAL A 374 18.81 1.97 2.36
CA VAL A 374 19.06 0.90 3.36
C VAL A 374 18.31 1.22 4.65
N GLU A 375 18.49 2.43 5.17
CA GLU A 375 17.78 2.89 6.36
C GLU A 375 16.26 2.90 6.14
N LYS A 376 15.80 3.36 4.98
CA LYS A 376 14.38 3.36 4.63
C LYS A 376 13.82 1.95 4.59
N ALA A 377 14.54 1.00 3.99
CA ALA A 377 14.12 -0.39 3.87
C ALA A 377 13.96 -1.07 5.25
N MET A 378 14.90 -0.86 6.17
CA MET A 378 14.79 -1.43 7.52
C MET A 378 13.57 -0.91 8.25
N GLY A 379 13.27 0.39 8.16
CA GLY A 379 12.06 0.98 8.73
C GLY A 379 10.77 0.58 7.98
N SER A 380 10.86 0.18 6.70
CA SER A 380 9.71 -0.29 5.91
C SER A 380 9.33 -1.73 6.23
N ILE A 381 10.29 -2.63 6.35
CA ILE A 381 10.06 -4.07 6.65
C ILE A 381 9.27 -4.26 7.95
N VAL A 382 9.46 -3.40 8.93
CA VAL A 382 8.82 -3.51 10.25
C VAL A 382 7.29 -3.49 10.17
N LYS A 383 6.69 -2.82 9.17
CA LYS A 383 5.23 -2.82 8.96
C LYS A 383 4.64 -4.20 8.64
N SER A 384 5.47 -5.17 8.28
CA SER A 384 5.06 -6.56 8.02
C SER A 384 4.93 -7.42 9.27
N GLY A 385 5.20 -6.89 10.47
CA GLY A 385 5.11 -7.63 11.72
C GLY A 385 6.14 -8.75 11.84
N SER A 386 5.83 -9.76 12.63
CA SER A 386 6.71 -10.89 12.97
C SER A 386 6.26 -12.23 12.36
N ALA A 387 5.04 -12.32 11.84
CA ALA A 387 4.48 -13.56 11.28
C ALA A 387 5.34 -14.10 10.12
N PRO A 388 5.36 -15.42 9.88
CA PRO A 388 5.97 -16.02 8.71
C PRO A 388 5.34 -15.46 7.42
N ILE A 389 6.17 -15.22 6.40
CA ILE A 389 5.66 -14.83 5.08
C ILE A 389 5.09 -16.08 4.41
N ALA A 390 3.76 -16.12 4.28
CA ALA A 390 3.01 -17.27 3.80
C ALA A 390 3.07 -17.42 2.27
N GLY A 391 3.30 -16.34 1.53
CA GLY A 391 3.31 -16.39 0.07
C GLY A 391 3.80 -15.12 -0.58
N VAL A 392 3.93 -15.19 -1.90
CA VAL A 392 4.35 -14.09 -2.78
C VAL A 392 3.24 -13.81 -3.79
N VAL A 393 2.90 -12.53 -3.97
CA VAL A 393 1.97 -12.05 -4.99
C VAL A 393 2.77 -11.27 -6.03
N ARG A 394 2.77 -11.76 -7.26
CA ARG A 394 3.45 -11.09 -8.38
C ARG A 394 2.65 -9.85 -8.82
N PRO A 395 3.27 -8.89 -9.53
CA PRO A 395 2.56 -7.71 -10.02
C PRO A 395 1.28 -8.07 -10.79
N GLY A 396 0.13 -7.60 -10.30
CA GLY A 396 -1.18 -7.83 -10.90
C GLY A 396 -1.86 -9.17 -10.58
N ASP A 397 -1.21 -10.12 -9.92
CA ASP A 397 -1.83 -11.38 -9.50
C ASP A 397 -2.79 -11.17 -8.32
N ARG A 398 -3.79 -12.06 -8.17
CA ARG A 398 -4.63 -12.13 -6.97
C ARG A 398 -3.93 -12.85 -5.83
N ALA A 399 -4.16 -12.41 -4.61
CA ALA A 399 -3.78 -13.15 -3.41
C ALA A 399 -4.60 -14.45 -3.32
N LYS A 400 -3.90 -15.58 -3.27
CA LYS A 400 -4.52 -16.93 -3.23
C LYS A 400 -4.42 -17.59 -1.85
N GLN A 401 -3.66 -16.99 -0.96
CA GLN A 401 -3.37 -17.53 0.38
C GLN A 401 -3.73 -16.50 1.44
N LYS A 402 -4.06 -16.98 2.63
CA LYS A 402 -4.24 -16.15 3.83
C LYS A 402 -2.91 -15.99 4.57
N GLY A 403 -2.87 -15.02 5.47
CA GLY A 403 -1.69 -14.71 6.28
C GLY A 403 -0.90 -13.53 5.73
N LEU A 404 0.37 -13.43 6.11
CA LEU A 404 1.27 -12.38 5.65
C LEU A 404 1.81 -12.70 4.26
N LEU A 405 1.58 -11.82 3.28
CA LEU A 405 2.04 -11.98 1.90
C LEU A 405 3.00 -10.86 1.51
N TYR A 406 4.04 -11.22 0.77
CA TYR A 406 4.87 -10.26 0.06
C TYR A 406 4.29 -10.00 -1.33
N ALA A 407 3.79 -8.78 -1.55
CA ALA A 407 3.28 -8.35 -2.86
C ALA A 407 4.34 -7.52 -3.57
N ALA A 408 4.92 -8.07 -4.63
CA ALA A 408 6.00 -7.43 -5.39
C ALA A 408 5.45 -6.25 -6.21
N THR A 409 5.72 -5.03 -5.79
CA THR A 409 5.31 -3.80 -6.48
C THR A 409 6.46 -2.83 -6.62
N PRO A 410 6.44 -1.94 -7.62
CA PRO A 410 7.26 -0.73 -7.58
C PRO A 410 7.00 0.09 -6.30
N ALA A 411 8.00 0.84 -5.84
CA ALA A 411 7.87 1.78 -4.72
C ALA A 411 7.31 3.13 -5.21
N SER A 412 6.10 3.07 -5.73
CA SER A 412 5.28 4.22 -6.12
C SER A 412 3.92 4.07 -5.46
N ASP A 413 3.51 5.03 -4.66
CA ASP A 413 2.26 4.97 -3.89
C ASP A 413 1.06 4.54 -4.76
N PHE A 414 0.96 5.10 -5.97
CA PHE A 414 -0.18 4.88 -6.86
C PHE A 414 -0.12 3.52 -7.57
N ILE A 415 1.07 3.10 -8.02
CA ILE A 415 1.27 1.79 -8.65
C ILE A 415 1.09 0.68 -7.62
N CYS A 416 1.66 0.86 -6.43
CA CYS A 416 1.54 -0.11 -5.33
C CYS A 416 0.07 -0.32 -4.94
N GLY A 417 -0.68 0.76 -4.69
CA GLY A 417 -2.11 0.67 -4.36
C GLY A 417 -2.93 0.01 -5.47
N THR A 418 -2.65 0.33 -6.75
CA THR A 418 -3.31 -0.28 -7.91
C THR A 418 -3.05 -1.79 -7.98
N LEU A 419 -1.81 -2.23 -7.74
CA LEU A 419 -1.47 -3.66 -7.74
C LEU A 419 -2.05 -4.40 -6.53
N GLN A 420 -2.13 -3.75 -5.36
CA GLN A 420 -2.79 -4.33 -4.18
C GLN A 420 -4.31 -4.43 -4.38
N LEU A 421 -4.95 -3.48 -5.09
CA LEU A 421 -6.36 -3.63 -5.51
C LEU A 421 -6.57 -4.85 -6.39
N ALA A 422 -5.67 -5.08 -7.36
CA ALA A 422 -5.69 -6.28 -8.20
C ALA A 422 -5.50 -7.56 -7.40
N ALA A 423 -4.72 -7.51 -6.32
CA ALA A 423 -4.54 -8.65 -5.42
C ALA A 423 -5.81 -9.00 -4.60
N GLY A 424 -6.83 -8.14 -4.63
CA GLY A 424 -8.10 -8.35 -3.92
C GLY A 424 -8.21 -7.59 -2.60
N MET A 425 -7.36 -6.57 -2.38
CA MET A 425 -7.41 -5.71 -1.21
C MET A 425 -8.80 -5.10 -1.02
N ASN A 426 -9.37 -5.22 0.18
CA ASN A 426 -10.66 -4.63 0.55
C ASN A 426 -10.55 -3.55 1.64
N LEU A 427 -9.34 -3.34 2.18
CA LEU A 427 -9.02 -2.28 3.14
C LEU A 427 -7.53 -1.90 2.98
N HIS A 428 -7.21 -0.60 3.06
CA HIS A 428 -5.85 -0.12 2.91
C HIS A 428 -5.38 0.66 4.13
N ILE A 429 -4.13 0.42 4.55
CA ILE A 429 -3.44 1.21 5.58
C ILE A 429 -2.27 1.95 4.94
N PHE A 430 -2.25 3.26 5.12
CA PHE A 430 -1.24 4.14 4.55
C PHE A 430 -0.55 4.94 5.66
N THR A 431 0.71 4.62 5.96
CA THR A 431 1.50 5.39 6.93
C THR A 431 2.20 6.55 6.24
N THR A 432 2.31 7.69 6.91
CA THR A 432 2.98 8.86 6.35
C THR A 432 3.65 9.72 7.43
N GLY A 433 4.88 10.16 7.16
CA GLY A 433 5.65 11.04 8.04
C GLY A 433 5.64 12.49 7.59
N ARG A 434 5.69 12.71 6.27
CA ARG A 434 5.69 14.06 5.68
C ARG A 434 4.28 14.56 5.37
N GLY A 435 3.31 13.66 5.33
CA GLY A 435 1.94 13.90 4.93
C GLY A 435 1.74 13.64 3.42
N THR A 436 0.77 12.77 3.11
CA THR A 436 0.33 12.48 1.73
C THR A 436 -1.18 12.40 1.70
N PRO A 437 -1.87 13.20 0.88
CA PRO A 437 -3.33 13.18 0.77
C PRO A 437 -3.78 12.02 -0.14
N TYR A 438 -3.29 10.81 0.15
CA TYR A 438 -3.56 9.61 -0.62
C TYR A 438 -4.96 9.06 -0.33
N GLY A 439 -5.66 8.59 -1.36
CA GLY A 439 -6.96 7.94 -1.27
C GLY A 439 -7.23 7.07 -2.49
N LEU A 440 -8.08 6.06 -2.34
CA LEU A 440 -8.55 5.17 -3.39
C LEU A 440 -10.07 5.19 -3.40
N ALA A 441 -10.68 5.30 -4.59
CA ALA A 441 -12.14 5.26 -4.71
C ALA A 441 -12.72 3.86 -4.48
N GLN A 442 -11.91 2.82 -4.66
CA GLN A 442 -12.32 1.41 -4.66
C GLN A 442 -12.34 0.77 -3.28
N VAL A 443 -11.54 1.29 -2.34
CA VAL A 443 -11.40 0.77 -0.97
C VAL A 443 -11.19 1.90 0.03
N PRO A 444 -11.62 1.76 1.29
CA PRO A 444 -11.28 2.72 2.34
C PRO A 444 -9.78 2.71 2.62
N VAL A 445 -9.22 3.90 2.85
CA VAL A 445 -7.80 4.11 3.18
C VAL A 445 -7.68 4.74 4.55
N ILE A 446 -7.14 4.01 5.51
CA ILE A 446 -6.81 4.51 6.85
C ILE A 446 -5.41 5.13 6.80
N LYS A 447 -5.30 6.43 7.09
CA LYS A 447 -4.03 7.15 7.16
C LYS A 447 -3.50 7.24 8.57
N VAL A 448 -2.25 6.78 8.77
CA VAL A 448 -1.57 6.76 10.07
C VAL A 448 -0.40 7.74 10.05
N ALA A 449 -0.47 8.76 10.90
CA ALA A 449 0.62 9.72 11.05
C ALA A 449 1.75 9.12 11.89
N THR A 450 3.00 9.29 11.43
CA THR A 450 4.19 8.86 12.17
C THR A 450 4.55 9.80 13.33
N ARG A 451 4.06 11.05 13.28
CA ARG A 451 4.36 12.12 14.24
C ARG A 451 3.09 12.85 14.67
N SER A 452 3.02 13.19 15.95
CA SER A 452 1.85 13.90 16.50
C SER A 452 1.71 15.34 16.00
N ASP A 453 2.81 16.02 15.62
CA ASP A 453 2.74 17.34 14.98
C ASP A 453 2.06 17.28 13.61
N LEU A 454 2.30 16.21 12.82
CA LEU A 454 1.59 15.97 11.57
C LEU A 454 0.11 15.68 11.83
N ALA A 455 -0.21 14.81 12.78
CA ALA A 455 -1.59 14.48 13.13
C ALA A 455 -2.38 15.73 13.56
N ARG A 456 -1.78 16.61 14.36
CA ARG A 456 -2.40 17.87 14.76
C ARG A 456 -2.60 18.83 13.59
N ARG A 457 -1.60 18.95 12.70
CA ARG A 457 -1.63 19.88 11.56
C ARG A 457 -2.57 19.42 10.45
N TRP A 458 -2.69 18.11 10.25
CA TRP A 458 -3.54 17.47 9.25
C TRP A 458 -4.64 16.63 9.92
N HIS A 459 -5.28 17.22 10.96
CA HIS A 459 -6.27 16.56 11.80
C HIS A 459 -7.50 16.03 11.04
N ASP A 460 -7.76 16.59 9.87
CA ASP A 460 -8.85 16.23 8.95
C ASP A 460 -8.38 15.37 7.76
N LEU A 461 -7.17 14.82 7.84
CA LEU A 461 -6.60 13.89 6.86
C LEU A 461 -5.99 12.65 7.50
N MET A 462 -5.60 12.70 8.78
CA MET A 462 -5.01 11.58 9.51
C MET A 462 -6.08 10.90 10.38
N ASP A 463 -6.20 9.58 10.23
CA ASP A 463 -7.19 8.78 10.96
C ASP A 463 -6.66 8.29 12.32
N LEU A 464 -5.32 8.15 12.44
CA LEU A 464 -4.64 7.67 13.65
C LEU A 464 -3.30 8.40 13.85
N ASP A 465 -3.03 8.79 15.11
CA ASP A 465 -1.76 9.37 15.55
C ASP A 465 -0.87 8.31 16.21
N ALA A 466 0.11 7.77 15.48
CA ALA A 466 1.13 6.89 16.03
C ALA A 466 2.33 7.66 16.63
N GLY A 467 2.42 8.98 16.42
CA GLY A 467 3.50 9.80 16.98
C GLY A 467 3.53 9.80 18.51
N ARG A 468 2.42 9.46 19.17
CA ARG A 468 2.32 9.28 20.63
C ARG A 468 3.32 8.24 21.16
N ILE A 469 3.75 7.30 20.34
CA ILE A 469 4.77 6.29 20.68
C ILE A 469 6.12 6.96 20.96
N ALA A 470 6.49 7.95 20.16
CA ALA A 470 7.77 8.64 20.30
C ALA A 470 7.90 9.45 21.61
N THR A 471 6.79 9.83 22.20
CA THR A 471 6.75 10.58 23.48
C THR A 471 6.48 9.68 24.69
N GLY A 472 6.26 8.37 24.49
CA GLY A 472 5.88 7.43 25.54
C GLY A 472 4.42 7.58 26.01
N ALA A 473 3.60 8.39 25.31
CA ALA A 473 2.17 8.54 25.62
C ALA A 473 1.32 7.34 25.19
N ALA A 474 1.84 6.47 24.34
CA ALA A 474 1.28 5.17 23.98
C ALA A 474 2.39 4.19 23.67
N THR A 475 2.13 2.90 23.79
CA THR A 475 3.04 1.85 23.32
C THR A 475 2.74 1.48 21.86
N ILE A 476 3.65 0.72 21.24
CA ILE A 476 3.42 0.10 19.91
C ILE A 476 2.20 -0.82 19.98
N GLU A 477 2.06 -1.58 21.06
CA GLU A 477 0.94 -2.50 21.28
C GLU A 477 -0.39 -1.78 21.40
N ASP A 478 -0.46 -0.72 22.23
CA ASP A 478 -1.68 0.08 22.40
C ASP A 478 -2.15 0.64 21.06
N THR A 479 -1.23 1.25 20.31
CA THR A 479 -1.51 1.85 19.01
C THR A 479 -1.87 0.78 17.96
N GLY A 480 -1.22 -0.38 17.99
CA GLY A 480 -1.53 -1.51 17.11
C GLY A 480 -2.93 -2.09 17.36
N TRP A 481 -3.33 -2.24 18.62
CA TRP A 481 -4.69 -2.64 18.98
C TRP A 481 -5.72 -1.59 18.60
N GLU A 482 -5.42 -0.30 18.79
CA GLU A 482 -6.29 0.80 18.35
C GLU A 482 -6.50 0.74 16.84
N LEU A 483 -5.42 0.55 16.06
CA LEU A 483 -5.48 0.39 14.61
C LEU A 483 -6.29 -0.84 14.20
N PHE A 484 -6.11 -1.99 14.85
CA PHE A 484 -6.87 -3.21 14.55
C PHE A 484 -8.38 -3.01 14.75
N ARG A 485 -8.78 -2.38 15.85
CA ARG A 485 -10.20 -2.06 16.09
C ARG A 485 -10.73 -1.05 15.08
N LEU A 486 -9.93 -0.02 14.76
CA LEU A 486 -10.27 0.96 13.72
C LEU A 486 -10.51 0.29 12.37
N MET A 487 -9.70 -0.70 11.99
CA MET A 487 -9.90 -1.48 10.75
C MET A 487 -11.27 -2.17 10.73
N LEU A 488 -11.68 -2.80 11.83
CA LEU A 488 -12.98 -3.47 11.92
C LEU A 488 -14.15 -2.46 11.85
N ASP A 489 -14.02 -1.30 12.48
CA ASP A 489 -15.05 -0.25 12.44
C ASP A 489 -15.15 0.38 11.03
N VAL A 490 -14.02 0.62 10.37
CA VAL A 490 -13.99 1.14 9.00
C VAL A 490 -14.53 0.09 8.02
N ALA A 491 -14.14 -1.18 8.15
CA ALA A 491 -14.65 -2.28 7.33
C ALA A 491 -16.17 -2.43 7.47
N SER A 492 -16.68 -2.26 8.70
CA SER A 492 -18.13 -2.32 9.00
C SER A 492 -18.91 -1.10 8.50
N GLY A 493 -18.25 -0.05 8.02
CA GLY A 493 -18.90 1.21 7.68
C GLY A 493 -19.36 2.04 8.89
N LYS A 494 -19.02 1.62 10.12
CA LYS A 494 -19.32 2.36 11.37
C LYS A 494 -18.52 3.66 11.43
N ARG A 495 -17.33 3.67 10.84
CA ARG A 495 -16.46 4.83 10.74
C ARG A 495 -16.03 5.02 9.28
N ARG A 496 -16.13 6.26 8.78
CA ARG A 496 -15.56 6.66 7.49
C ARG A 496 -14.19 7.26 7.70
N THR A 497 -13.23 6.89 6.87
CA THR A 497 -11.92 7.52 6.86
C THR A 497 -11.99 8.94 6.33
N TRP A 498 -11.00 9.78 6.65
CA TRP A 498 -10.92 11.13 6.09
C TRP A 498 -10.81 11.10 4.56
N ALA A 499 -10.11 10.11 3.99
CA ALA A 499 -10.05 9.95 2.54
C ALA A 499 -11.44 9.77 1.92
N GLU A 500 -12.31 8.97 2.54
CA GLU A 500 -13.70 8.78 2.09
C GLU A 500 -14.55 10.04 2.30
N GLN A 501 -14.39 10.74 3.43
CA GLN A 501 -15.15 11.95 3.72
C GLN A 501 -14.86 13.05 2.70
N TRP A 502 -13.59 13.24 2.33
CA TRP A 502 -13.15 14.20 1.32
C TRP A 502 -13.29 13.68 -0.12
N LYS A 503 -13.71 12.41 -0.30
CA LYS A 503 -13.76 11.73 -1.61
C LYS A 503 -12.42 11.79 -2.34
N LEU A 504 -11.33 11.61 -1.61
CA LEU A 504 -9.99 11.55 -2.19
C LEU A 504 -9.84 10.27 -3.00
N ALA A 505 -9.57 10.44 -4.28
CA ALA A 505 -9.38 9.33 -5.21
C ALA A 505 -8.19 9.63 -6.12
N ASN A 506 -7.13 8.85 -5.99
CA ASN A 506 -6.04 8.89 -6.93
C ASN A 506 -6.38 8.03 -8.15
N ALA A 507 -5.95 8.48 -9.33
CA ALA A 507 -6.10 7.72 -10.56
C ALA A 507 -5.40 6.36 -10.45
N LEU A 508 -5.99 5.32 -11.03
CA LEU A 508 -5.34 4.02 -11.19
C LEU A 508 -4.09 4.17 -12.05
N THR A 509 -2.96 3.71 -11.55
CA THR A 509 -1.67 3.80 -12.25
C THR A 509 -1.16 2.40 -12.52
N LEU A 510 -1.26 1.97 -13.78
CA LEU A 510 -0.83 0.64 -14.19
C LEU A 510 0.69 0.53 -14.22
N PHE A 511 1.21 -0.58 -13.72
CA PHE A 511 2.58 -0.97 -13.96
C PHE A 511 2.67 -1.64 -15.34
N ASN A 512 3.25 -0.93 -16.31
CA ASN A 512 3.44 -1.43 -17.67
C ASN A 512 4.93 -1.44 -18.04
N PRO A 513 5.64 -2.56 -17.83
CA PRO A 513 7.04 -2.71 -18.22
C PRO A 513 7.23 -3.05 -19.71
N ALA A 514 6.16 -3.35 -20.46
CA ALA A 514 6.19 -3.65 -21.87
C ALA A 514 6.29 -2.38 -22.73
N PRO A 515 6.88 -2.47 -23.94
CA PRO A 515 6.99 -1.31 -24.84
C PRO A 515 5.62 -0.87 -25.37
N VAL A 516 5.52 0.42 -25.68
CA VAL A 516 4.40 1.03 -26.41
C VAL A 516 4.85 1.24 -27.86
N THR A 517 3.98 0.94 -28.85
CA THR A 517 4.26 1.02 -30.29
C THR A 517 3.48 2.16 -30.94
#